data_a41006b0683f9aa368e0a71672817a91
#
_entry.id   a41006b0683f9aa368e0a71672817a91
#
_cell.length_a   1.000
_cell.length_b   1.000
_cell.length_c   1.000
_cell.angle_alpha   90.00
_cell.angle_beta   90.00
_cell.angle_gamma   90.00
#
_symmetry.space_group_name_H-M   'P 1'
#
loop_
_entity.id
_entity.type
_entity.pdbx_description
1 polymer ?
#
loop_
_entity_poly.entity_id
_entity_poly.type
_entity_poly.pdbx_seq_one_letter_code
_entity_poly.pdbx_strand_id
1 'polypeptide(L)'
;SAVVPDIVTAGKPLGDGHPLSAVVTTPDIASAFAKRYHYFNTYGGNPVSAAVGLAVLDVIEEEQILHNVHDTGNYLRQGLLELSNRFECIGDVRGKGLFYGVELVADRASQTPAKEAAARVREYLRQNGVLLSVTGPHNNVIKIRPPMVFSRSHADLLLETLEKALTCLN
;
A
#
# COMPACT_ATOMS: atom_id res chain seq x y z
N SER A 1 0.75 -11.88 -10.78
CA SER A 1 0.61 -11.87 -12.24
C SER A 1 1.79 -12.59 -12.85
N ALA A 2 1.60 -13.26 -13.97
CA ALA A 2 2.68 -13.92 -14.74
C ALA A 2 3.45 -12.93 -15.66
N VAL A 3 3.22 -11.63 -15.53
CA VAL A 3 3.88 -10.61 -16.33
C VAL A 3 5.24 -10.30 -15.72
N VAL A 4 6.30 -10.45 -16.50
CA VAL A 4 7.64 -9.98 -16.18
C VAL A 4 7.81 -8.64 -16.91
N PRO A 5 7.92 -7.51 -16.21
CA PRO A 5 8.06 -6.21 -16.86
C PRO A 5 9.48 -6.02 -17.41
N ASP A 6 9.59 -5.33 -18.54
CA ASP A 6 10.88 -4.96 -19.14
C ASP A 6 11.55 -3.78 -18.43
N ILE A 7 10.76 -2.94 -17.77
CA ILE A 7 11.22 -1.76 -17.01
C ILE A 7 10.47 -1.71 -15.67
N VAL A 8 11.23 -1.62 -14.57
CA VAL A 8 10.70 -1.40 -13.23
C VAL A 8 11.28 -0.10 -12.68
N THR A 9 10.42 0.77 -12.16
CA THR A 9 10.85 1.97 -11.42
C THR A 9 10.55 1.80 -9.94
N ALA A 10 11.52 2.09 -9.10
CA ALA A 10 11.39 2.09 -7.65
C ALA A 10 11.84 3.44 -7.09
N GLY A 11 11.19 3.89 -6.03
CA GLY A 11 11.52 5.17 -5.39
C GLY A 11 10.87 5.29 -4.03
N LYS A 12 10.86 6.47 -3.42
CA LYS A 12 10.29 6.76 -2.10
C LYS A 12 10.78 5.80 -1.00
N PRO A 13 10.06 4.66 -0.72
CA PRO A 13 10.47 3.72 0.33
C PRO A 13 11.75 2.94 0.04
N LEU A 14 12.33 3.02 -1.17
CA LEU A 14 13.53 2.27 -1.53
C LEU A 14 14.73 2.58 -0.62
N GLY A 15 14.83 3.80 -0.11
CA GLY A 15 15.87 4.22 0.82
C GLY A 15 15.40 4.36 2.28
N ASP A 16 14.17 3.93 2.59
CA ASP A 16 13.54 4.00 3.92
C ASP A 16 13.79 5.35 4.65
N GLY A 17 13.45 6.45 3.97
CA GLY A 17 13.65 7.82 4.44
C GLY A 17 14.86 8.53 3.82
N HIS A 18 15.82 7.81 3.25
CA HIS A 18 16.87 8.39 2.42
C HIS A 18 16.37 8.60 0.97
N PRO A 19 16.65 9.75 0.32
CA PRO A 19 16.21 10.02 -1.04
C PRO A 19 16.95 9.12 -2.03
N LEU A 20 16.29 8.05 -2.45
CA LEU A 20 16.81 7.05 -3.39
C LEU A 20 15.73 6.60 -4.36
N SER A 21 16.11 6.49 -5.63
CA SER A 21 15.28 5.88 -6.66
C SER A 21 16.15 5.04 -7.62
N ALA A 22 15.52 4.04 -8.24
CA ALA A 22 16.18 3.18 -9.19
C ALA A 22 15.27 2.87 -10.39
N VAL A 23 15.90 2.61 -11.53
CA VAL A 23 15.28 2.00 -12.69
C VAL A 23 16.01 0.70 -12.96
N VAL A 24 15.25 -0.39 -13.00
CA VAL A 24 15.75 -1.72 -13.34
C VAL A 24 15.21 -2.10 -14.71
N THR A 25 16.08 -2.50 -15.63
CA THR A 25 15.69 -2.85 -17.00
C THR A 25 16.64 -3.88 -17.60
N THR A 26 16.31 -4.38 -18.79
CA THR A 26 17.18 -5.31 -19.52
C THR A 26 18.41 -4.59 -20.09
N PRO A 27 19.54 -5.30 -20.29
CA PRO A 27 20.75 -4.72 -20.86
C PRO A 27 20.53 -4.11 -22.25
N ASP A 28 19.66 -4.69 -23.05
CA ASP A 28 19.34 -4.18 -24.41
C ASP A 28 18.67 -2.81 -24.37
N ILE A 29 17.69 -2.62 -23.48
CA ILE A 29 17.00 -1.34 -23.28
C ILE A 29 17.98 -0.30 -22.73
N ALA A 30 18.79 -0.66 -21.73
CA ALA A 30 19.79 0.24 -21.18
C ALA A 30 20.82 0.66 -22.25
N SER A 31 21.27 -0.27 -23.08
CA SER A 31 22.22 -0.01 -24.18
C SER A 31 21.61 0.87 -25.27
N ALA A 32 20.34 0.64 -25.63
CA ALA A 32 19.63 1.48 -26.60
C ALA A 32 19.48 2.93 -26.11
N PHE A 33 19.17 3.10 -24.82
CA PHE A 33 19.10 4.42 -24.19
C PHE A 33 20.46 5.13 -24.22
N ALA A 34 21.52 4.44 -23.77
CA ALA A 34 22.87 5.01 -23.70
C ALA A 34 23.46 5.41 -25.07
N LYS A 35 23.08 4.70 -26.17
CA LYS A 35 23.50 5.04 -27.53
C LYS A 35 22.80 6.29 -28.07
N ARG A 36 21.60 6.57 -27.59
CA ARG A 36 20.74 7.64 -28.13
C ARG A 36 20.80 8.93 -27.31
N TYR A 37 20.99 8.80 -26.01
CA TYR A 37 20.89 9.91 -25.06
C TYR A 37 22.16 10.02 -24.20
N HIS A 38 22.68 11.24 -24.07
CA HIS A 38 23.67 11.54 -23.07
C HIS A 38 22.95 11.76 -21.72
N TYR A 39 23.13 10.81 -20.79
CA TYR A 39 22.58 10.92 -19.45
C TYR A 39 23.64 11.35 -18.44
N PHE A 40 23.36 12.40 -17.72
CA PHE A 40 24.19 12.89 -16.63
C PHE A 40 23.34 13.19 -15.40
N ASN A 41 23.80 12.73 -14.25
CA ASN A 41 23.19 13.01 -12.95
C ASN A 41 24.30 13.19 -11.91
N THR A 42 24.45 14.40 -11.37
CA THR A 42 25.53 14.76 -10.45
C THR A 42 25.61 13.84 -9.22
N TYR A 43 24.47 13.45 -8.67
CA TYR A 43 24.40 12.62 -7.46
C TYR A 43 23.95 11.18 -7.73
N GLY A 44 23.63 10.85 -8.97
CA GLY A 44 23.22 9.51 -9.34
C GLY A 44 24.34 8.49 -9.14
N GLY A 45 24.03 7.35 -8.49
CA GLY A 45 25.00 6.31 -8.21
C GLY A 45 26.05 6.65 -7.16
N ASN A 46 25.82 7.68 -6.33
CA ASN A 46 26.77 7.99 -5.26
C ASN A 46 26.83 6.83 -4.24
N PRO A 47 28.03 6.56 -3.65
CA PRO A 47 28.22 5.38 -2.81
C PRO A 47 27.44 5.42 -1.49
N VAL A 48 27.14 6.60 -0.96
CA VAL A 48 26.36 6.73 0.29
C VAL A 48 24.92 6.26 0.06
N SER A 49 24.24 6.78 -0.97
CA SER A 49 22.87 6.36 -1.29
C SER A 49 22.81 4.89 -1.69
N ALA A 50 23.83 4.37 -2.41
CA ALA A 50 23.91 2.96 -2.76
C ALA A 50 24.03 2.07 -1.51
N ALA A 51 24.89 2.44 -0.55
CA ALA A 51 25.05 1.72 0.71
C ALA A 51 23.76 1.71 1.54
N VAL A 52 23.03 2.84 1.60
CA VAL A 52 21.72 2.90 2.26
C VAL A 52 20.71 1.96 1.58
N GLY A 53 20.64 1.97 0.25
CA GLY A 53 19.74 1.09 -0.49
C GLY A 53 20.05 -0.39 -0.27
N LEU A 54 21.34 -0.77 -0.24
CA LEU A 54 21.76 -2.14 0.07
C LEU A 54 21.35 -2.54 1.48
N ALA A 55 21.59 -1.70 2.49
CA ALA A 55 21.19 -1.97 3.87
C ALA A 55 19.68 -2.19 4.02
N VAL A 56 18.85 -1.45 3.28
CA VAL A 56 17.39 -1.66 3.26
C VAL A 56 17.04 -3.03 2.67
N LEU A 57 17.71 -3.43 1.58
CA LEU A 57 17.49 -4.73 0.96
C LEU A 57 17.94 -5.88 1.87
N ASP A 58 19.09 -5.73 2.53
CA ASP A 58 19.63 -6.71 3.48
C ASP A 58 18.63 -6.94 4.63
N VAL A 59 18.10 -5.88 5.25
CA VAL A 59 17.06 -5.99 6.30
C VAL A 59 15.80 -6.68 5.78
N ILE A 60 15.33 -6.35 4.57
CA ILE A 60 14.15 -7.00 3.98
C ILE A 60 14.37 -8.51 3.84
N GLU A 61 15.57 -8.93 3.46
CA GLU A 61 15.91 -10.33 3.26
C GLU A 61 16.17 -11.05 4.59
N GLU A 62 17.03 -10.51 5.45
CA GLU A 62 17.43 -11.11 6.73
C GLU A 62 16.25 -11.25 7.70
N GLU A 63 15.40 -10.24 7.80
CA GLU A 63 14.21 -10.25 8.68
C GLU A 63 12.98 -10.91 8.02
N GLN A 64 13.12 -11.47 6.83
CA GLN A 64 12.02 -12.14 6.11
C GLN A 64 10.76 -11.27 5.98
N ILE A 65 10.95 -9.96 5.76
CA ILE A 65 9.87 -8.97 5.78
C ILE A 65 8.80 -9.27 4.72
N LEU A 66 9.18 -9.78 3.55
CA LEU A 66 8.21 -10.16 2.51
C LEU A 66 7.31 -11.32 2.93
N HIS A 67 7.81 -12.24 3.75
CA HIS A 67 7.01 -13.32 4.34
C HIS A 67 5.95 -12.75 5.30
N ASN A 68 6.36 -11.85 6.21
CA ASN A 68 5.42 -11.14 7.08
C ASN A 68 4.36 -10.38 6.29
N VAL A 69 4.75 -9.66 5.24
CA VAL A 69 3.82 -8.92 4.36
C VAL A 69 2.79 -9.84 3.72
N HIS A 70 3.22 -11.03 3.28
CA HIS A 70 2.32 -12.03 2.70
C HIS A 70 1.33 -12.58 3.75
N ASP A 71 1.83 -13.05 4.88
CA ASP A 71 1.03 -13.75 5.89
C ASP A 71 0.09 -12.81 6.63
N THR A 72 0.62 -11.67 7.11
CA THR A 72 -0.20 -10.66 7.78
C THR A 72 -1.16 -9.99 6.80
N GLY A 73 -0.74 -9.81 5.54
CA GLY A 73 -1.60 -9.29 4.50
C GLY A 73 -2.78 -10.21 4.16
N ASN A 74 -2.57 -11.52 4.09
CA ASN A 74 -3.64 -12.49 3.89
C ASN A 74 -4.60 -12.52 5.08
N TYR A 75 -4.08 -12.47 6.29
CA TYR A 75 -4.88 -12.36 7.52
C TYR A 75 -5.77 -11.11 7.48
N LEU A 76 -5.18 -9.94 7.21
CA LEU A 76 -5.93 -8.67 7.08
C LEU A 76 -7.00 -8.76 5.99
N ARG A 77 -6.65 -9.34 4.83
CA ARG A 77 -7.61 -9.53 3.73
C ARG A 77 -8.83 -10.33 4.14
N GLN A 78 -8.63 -11.42 4.87
CA GLN A 78 -9.76 -12.24 5.35
C GLN A 78 -10.68 -11.43 6.25
N GLY A 79 -10.15 -10.72 7.24
CA GLY A 79 -10.94 -9.85 8.12
C GLY A 79 -11.68 -8.73 7.36
N LEU A 80 -11.05 -8.12 6.36
CA LEU A 80 -11.72 -7.11 5.53
C LEU A 80 -12.87 -7.70 4.68
N LEU A 81 -12.72 -8.92 4.17
CA LEU A 81 -13.78 -9.61 3.43
C LEU A 81 -14.94 -10.01 4.37
N GLU A 82 -14.65 -10.44 5.59
CA GLU A 82 -15.67 -10.72 6.60
C GLU A 82 -16.48 -9.46 6.94
N LEU A 83 -15.82 -8.32 7.11
CA LEU A 83 -16.50 -7.03 7.27
C LEU A 83 -17.35 -6.69 6.03
N SER A 84 -16.84 -6.91 4.83
CA SER A 84 -17.60 -6.69 3.60
C SER A 84 -18.86 -7.55 3.50
N ASN A 85 -18.84 -8.75 4.03
CA ASN A 85 -20.02 -9.63 4.08
C ASN A 85 -21.08 -9.16 5.08
N ARG A 86 -20.68 -8.39 6.09
CA ARG A 86 -21.56 -7.91 7.18
C ARG A 86 -22.06 -6.49 6.97
N PHE A 87 -21.33 -5.67 6.24
CA PHE A 87 -21.64 -4.24 6.03
C PHE A 87 -21.91 -3.94 4.56
N GLU A 88 -23.17 -3.69 4.22
CA GLU A 88 -23.60 -3.38 2.86
C GLU A 88 -22.96 -2.10 2.28
N CYS A 89 -22.50 -1.20 3.14
CA CYS A 89 -21.78 0.01 2.71
C CYS A 89 -20.36 -0.26 2.19
N ILE A 90 -19.84 -1.49 2.27
CA ILE A 90 -18.58 -1.88 1.62
C ILE A 90 -18.89 -2.44 0.24
N GLY A 91 -18.58 -1.68 -0.81
CA GLY A 91 -18.81 -2.08 -2.20
C GLY A 91 -17.73 -3.01 -2.75
N ASP A 92 -16.46 -2.79 -2.33
CA ASP A 92 -15.33 -3.60 -2.79
C ASP A 92 -14.19 -3.62 -1.78
N VAL A 93 -13.44 -4.73 -1.76
CA VAL A 93 -12.19 -4.90 -1.02
C VAL A 93 -11.12 -5.42 -1.98
N ARG A 94 -10.14 -4.60 -2.31
CA ARG A 94 -9.07 -4.93 -3.26
C ARG A 94 -7.69 -4.62 -2.72
N GLY A 95 -6.71 -5.39 -3.12
CA GLY A 95 -5.32 -5.18 -2.72
C GLY A 95 -4.48 -6.45 -2.72
N LYS A 96 -3.23 -6.30 -2.29
CA LYS A 96 -2.26 -7.39 -2.17
C LYS A 96 -1.24 -7.06 -1.08
N GLY A 97 -0.76 -8.07 -0.35
CA GLY A 97 0.15 -7.89 0.78
C GLY A 97 -0.47 -6.98 1.84
N LEU A 98 0.23 -5.92 2.20
CA LEU A 98 -0.25 -4.92 3.16
C LEU A 98 -0.79 -3.64 2.49
N PHE A 99 -1.24 -3.71 1.24
CA PHE A 99 -1.82 -2.57 0.55
C PHE A 99 -3.24 -2.90 0.09
N TYR A 100 -4.24 -2.35 0.81
CA TYR A 100 -5.66 -2.57 0.55
C TYR A 100 -6.42 -1.26 0.37
N GLY A 101 -7.47 -1.34 -0.46
CA GLY A 101 -8.54 -0.36 -0.56
C GLY A 101 -9.86 -0.99 -0.15
N VAL A 102 -10.58 -0.33 0.76
CA VAL A 102 -11.96 -0.66 1.12
C VAL A 102 -12.85 0.44 0.57
N GLU A 103 -13.62 0.13 -0.45
CA GLU A 103 -14.48 1.09 -1.14
C GLU A 103 -15.82 1.20 -0.45
N LEU A 104 -16.18 2.40 -0.02
CA LEU A 104 -17.47 2.65 0.61
C LEU A 104 -18.48 3.17 -0.42
N VAL A 105 -19.66 2.58 -0.40
CA VAL A 105 -20.79 2.89 -1.29
C VAL A 105 -22.05 3.16 -0.48
N ALA A 106 -22.91 4.04 -0.99
CA ALA A 106 -24.22 4.30 -0.42
C ALA A 106 -25.22 3.22 -0.81
N ASP A 107 -25.01 2.59 -1.95
CA ASP A 107 -25.80 1.47 -2.45
C ASP A 107 -24.91 0.50 -3.20
N ARG A 108 -24.93 -0.78 -2.79
CA ARG A 108 -24.05 -1.82 -3.35
C ARG A 108 -24.43 -2.21 -4.78
N ALA A 109 -25.70 -2.14 -5.15
CA ALA A 109 -26.14 -2.54 -6.48
C ALA A 109 -25.73 -1.51 -7.55
N SER A 110 -25.88 -0.23 -7.24
CA SER A 110 -25.49 0.87 -8.14
C SER A 110 -24.03 1.30 -8.00
N GLN A 111 -23.32 0.82 -6.96
CA GLN A 111 -21.94 1.23 -6.61
C GLN A 111 -21.83 2.76 -6.40
N THR A 112 -22.88 3.41 -5.92
CA THR A 112 -22.90 4.86 -5.69
C THR A 112 -21.85 5.23 -4.62
N PRO A 113 -20.86 6.09 -4.92
CA PRO A 113 -19.76 6.39 -3.98
C PRO A 113 -20.25 7.10 -2.71
N ALA A 114 -19.78 6.68 -1.53
CA ALA A 114 -20.13 7.22 -0.23
C ALA A 114 -18.98 8.06 0.36
N LYS A 115 -18.70 9.22 -0.22
CA LYS A 115 -17.60 10.12 0.20
C LYS A 115 -17.71 10.55 1.65
N GLU A 116 -18.89 10.98 2.09
CA GLU A 116 -19.15 11.45 3.45
C GLU A 116 -18.97 10.32 4.47
N ALA A 117 -19.43 9.11 4.15
CA ALA A 117 -19.22 7.93 4.98
C ALA A 117 -17.72 7.62 5.13
N ALA A 118 -16.95 7.67 4.05
CA ALA A 118 -15.50 7.46 4.10
C ALA A 118 -14.79 8.51 4.95
N ALA A 119 -15.23 9.77 4.88
CA ALA A 119 -14.69 10.84 5.72
C ALA A 119 -14.99 10.61 7.21
N ARG A 120 -16.21 10.18 7.55
CA ARG A 120 -16.61 9.84 8.93
C ARG A 120 -15.84 8.65 9.46
N VAL A 121 -15.69 7.56 8.68
CA VAL A 121 -14.91 6.38 9.05
C VAL A 121 -13.44 6.76 9.28
N ARG A 122 -12.82 7.51 8.39
CA ARG A 122 -11.45 7.99 8.56
C ARG A 122 -11.28 8.78 9.86
N GLU A 123 -12.21 9.68 10.16
CA GLU A 123 -12.13 10.51 11.36
C GLU A 123 -12.33 9.69 12.63
N TYR A 124 -13.25 8.73 12.64
CA TYR A 124 -13.42 7.80 13.75
C TYR A 124 -12.15 6.98 13.99
N LEU A 125 -11.55 6.42 12.94
CA LEU A 125 -10.29 5.67 13.02
C LEU A 125 -9.17 6.52 13.61
N ARG A 126 -9.02 7.77 13.15
CA ARG A 126 -8.03 8.72 13.67
C ARG A 126 -8.20 8.98 15.17
N GLN A 127 -9.43 9.20 15.62
CA GLN A 127 -9.74 9.42 17.04
C GLN A 127 -9.49 8.19 17.92
N ASN A 128 -9.47 7.00 17.34
CA ASN A 128 -9.23 5.74 18.00
C ASN A 128 -7.81 5.15 17.71
N GLY A 129 -6.85 6.00 17.36
CA GLY A 129 -5.43 5.63 17.24
C GLY A 129 -5.03 4.98 15.91
N VAL A 130 -5.91 4.96 14.90
CA VAL A 130 -5.62 4.41 13.58
C VAL A 130 -5.56 5.52 12.53
N LEU A 131 -4.34 5.86 12.10
CA LEU A 131 -4.11 6.90 11.11
C LEU A 131 -4.08 6.31 9.70
N LEU A 132 -5.02 6.70 8.87
CA LEU A 132 -5.08 6.32 7.46
C LEU A 132 -5.67 7.45 6.60
N SER A 133 -5.73 7.24 5.29
CA SER A 133 -6.26 8.22 4.35
C SER A 133 -7.34 7.64 3.46
N VAL A 134 -8.11 8.51 2.83
CA VAL A 134 -9.02 8.17 1.74
C VAL A 134 -8.39 8.46 0.39
N THR A 135 -8.84 7.78 -0.66
CA THR A 135 -8.34 7.90 -2.03
C THR A 135 -9.44 7.59 -3.05
N GLY A 136 -9.06 7.51 -4.31
CA GLY A 136 -9.96 7.26 -5.44
C GLY A 136 -10.58 8.55 -5.98
N PRO A 137 -11.14 8.53 -7.18
CA PRO A 137 -11.70 9.72 -7.85
C PRO A 137 -12.86 10.35 -7.08
N HIS A 138 -13.56 9.56 -6.27
CA HIS A 138 -14.69 10.01 -5.46
C HIS A 138 -14.36 10.17 -3.96
N ASN A 139 -13.09 9.97 -3.55
CA ASN A 139 -12.65 10.00 -2.14
C ASN A 139 -13.50 9.09 -1.22
N ASN A 140 -13.91 7.93 -1.72
CA ASN A 140 -14.73 6.94 -1.03
C ASN A 140 -13.98 5.64 -0.70
N VAL A 141 -12.68 5.56 -1.00
CA VAL A 141 -11.86 4.39 -0.75
C VAL A 141 -10.98 4.62 0.48
N ILE A 142 -11.18 3.85 1.53
CA ILE A 142 -10.30 3.79 2.70
C ILE A 142 -8.99 3.11 2.26
N LYS A 143 -7.88 3.85 2.30
CA LYS A 143 -6.56 3.37 1.89
C LYS A 143 -5.79 2.85 3.09
N ILE A 144 -5.57 1.54 3.12
CA ILE A 144 -4.80 0.84 4.14
C ILE A 144 -3.42 0.54 3.55
N ARG A 145 -2.38 1.11 4.14
CA ARG A 145 -0.98 0.91 3.74
C ARG A 145 -0.06 1.09 4.94
N PRO A 146 -0.04 0.15 5.86
CA PRO A 146 0.85 0.17 7.01
C PRO A 146 2.31 -0.12 6.60
N PRO A 147 3.29 0.10 7.49
CA PRO A 147 4.66 -0.34 7.28
C PRO A 147 4.75 -1.87 7.15
N MET A 148 5.78 -2.37 6.47
CA MET A 148 5.92 -3.80 6.18
C MET A 148 6.13 -4.67 7.44
N VAL A 149 6.52 -4.08 8.56
CA VAL A 149 6.64 -4.73 9.88
C VAL A 149 5.31 -4.81 10.66
N PHE A 150 4.20 -4.47 10.02
CA PHE A 150 2.86 -4.55 10.58
C PHE A 150 2.54 -5.98 11.02
N SER A 151 2.08 -6.15 12.26
CA SER A 151 1.80 -7.46 12.85
C SER A 151 0.31 -7.82 12.81
N ARG A 152 -0.02 -9.07 13.14
CA ARG A 152 -1.42 -9.52 13.29
C ARG A 152 -2.16 -8.74 14.37
N SER A 153 -1.53 -8.43 15.50
CA SER A 153 -2.16 -7.62 16.56
C SER A 153 -2.50 -6.20 16.09
N HIS A 154 -1.68 -5.62 15.22
CA HIS A 154 -2.02 -4.35 14.59
C HIS A 154 -3.18 -4.50 13.59
N ALA A 155 -3.24 -5.62 12.87
CA ALA A 155 -4.37 -5.91 11.98
C ALA A 155 -5.68 -6.09 12.76
N ASP A 156 -5.64 -6.76 13.92
CA ASP A 156 -6.79 -6.90 14.82
C ASP A 156 -7.30 -5.53 15.29
N LEU A 157 -6.41 -4.66 15.76
CA LEU A 157 -6.76 -3.29 16.17
C LEU A 157 -7.41 -2.51 15.02
N LEU A 158 -6.86 -2.61 13.80
CA LEU A 158 -7.43 -1.97 12.63
C LEU A 158 -8.83 -2.51 12.31
N LEU A 159 -9.00 -3.84 12.27
CA LEU A 159 -10.26 -4.50 11.93
C LEU A 159 -11.35 -4.18 12.95
N GLU A 160 -11.05 -4.28 14.25
CA GLU A 160 -11.98 -3.94 15.33
C GLU A 160 -12.40 -2.46 15.29
N THR A 161 -11.44 -1.57 15.05
CA THR A 161 -11.73 -0.12 15.00
C THR A 161 -12.52 0.22 13.75
N LEU A 162 -12.23 -0.42 12.62
CA LEU A 162 -12.97 -0.26 11.37
C LEU A 162 -14.41 -0.78 11.52
N GLU A 163 -14.61 -1.93 12.15
CA GLU A 163 -15.93 -2.48 12.44
C GLU A 163 -16.79 -1.51 13.28
N LYS A 164 -16.21 -0.97 14.35
CA LYS A 164 -16.88 0.04 15.19
C LYS A 164 -17.24 1.31 14.39
N ALA A 165 -16.32 1.77 13.55
CA ALA A 165 -16.56 2.92 12.70
C ALA A 165 -17.71 2.69 11.70
N LEU A 166 -17.76 1.50 11.09
CA LEU A 166 -18.83 1.13 10.15
C LEU A 166 -20.18 1.00 10.86
N THR A 167 -20.20 0.45 12.08
CA THR A 167 -21.41 0.36 12.90
C THR A 167 -21.98 1.74 13.23
N CYS A 168 -21.15 2.76 13.43
CA CYS A 168 -21.55 4.14 13.69
C CYS A 168 -22.04 4.90 12.43
N LEU A 169 -22.02 4.29 11.25
CA LEU A 169 -22.58 4.88 10.03
C LEU A 169 -24.10 4.72 9.96
N ASN A 170 -24.60 3.65 10.55
CA ASN A 170 -26.02 3.35 10.69
C ASN A 170 -26.57 4.12 11.89
#